data_80e92a12e9b0028f01ac79ee77180511
#
_entry.id   80e92a12e9b0028f01ac79ee77180511
#
_cell.length_a   1.000
_cell.length_b   1.000
_cell.length_c   1.000
_cell.angle_alpha   90.00
_cell.angle_beta   90.00
_cell.angle_gamma   90.00
#
_symmetry.space_group_name_H-M   'P 1'
#
loop_
_entity.id
_entity.type
_entity.pdbx_description
1 polymer ?
#
loop_
_entity_poly.entity_id
_entity_poly.type
_entity_poly.pdbx_seq_one_letter_code
_entity_poly.pdbx_strand_id
1 'polypeptide(L)'
;MKRKAVTVVFDRLNQVDEKGVGKVEIVVRLSRTAKKNIQIATMTTKEWAKEKNKPYILAEIERYQKIVDAMETFGEEMTVVNFNAHIGITGKAYQKKVKEEEDKEENTLSFLDFMRDNIATAKIRESTRSQKLVSLKALMEYGKIESFADVTVQNIREFDKWLRKDGIRSDVCINNYHKNLKLQTRKACQEGLIDKDPYELIKFPRGKCKERRPLNETELKKMREMKLPEREARIRDLFIFAAYTGLAFCDTQDFDFRTMTEQIGDLYYIDGSRLKTGTNFFTPILPPAMEVLKKYNFKLPKISNQKANDILHMIEVRMGLNKPVTFHCSSHSISSFTLSTSDLQN
;
A
#
# COMPACT_ATOMS: atom_id res chain seq x y z
N MET A 1 -3.50 29.49 -40.40
CA MET A 1 -3.47 30.71 -39.55
C MET A 1 -4.32 30.45 -38.31
N LYS A 2 -3.72 30.44 -37.09
CA LYS A 2 -4.49 30.39 -35.83
C LYS A 2 -5.39 31.64 -35.77
N ARG A 3 -6.67 31.47 -35.48
CA ARG A 3 -7.60 32.59 -35.24
C ARG A 3 -7.09 33.39 -34.03
N LYS A 4 -6.90 34.71 -34.15
CA LYS A 4 -6.58 35.53 -33.00
C LYS A 4 -7.73 35.46 -31.99
N ALA A 5 -7.41 35.00 -30.78
CA ALA A 5 -8.41 34.86 -29.72
C ALA A 5 -8.85 36.23 -29.16
N VAL A 6 -7.99 37.24 -29.29
CA VAL A 6 -8.21 38.58 -28.72
C VAL A 6 -8.40 39.60 -29.83
N THR A 7 -9.48 40.36 -29.75
CA THR A 7 -9.80 41.44 -30.70
C THR A 7 -10.33 42.67 -29.97
N VAL A 8 -10.13 43.86 -30.56
CA VAL A 8 -10.71 45.08 -30.01
C VAL A 8 -11.88 45.52 -30.84
N VAL A 9 -12.96 45.96 -30.20
CA VAL A 9 -14.19 46.41 -30.83
C VAL A 9 -14.62 47.75 -30.23
N PHE A 10 -15.03 48.68 -31.07
CA PHE A 10 -15.67 49.92 -30.66
C PHE A 10 -17.19 49.75 -30.72
N ASP A 11 -17.88 50.23 -29.70
CA ASP A 11 -19.33 50.27 -29.60
C ASP A 11 -20.02 48.92 -30.02
N ARG A 12 -19.60 47.87 -29.41
CA ARG A 12 -20.10 46.50 -29.72
C ARG A 12 -21.61 46.35 -29.60
N LEU A 13 -22.25 47.19 -28.78
CA LEU A 13 -23.69 47.11 -28.51
C LEU A 13 -24.50 48.15 -29.34
N ASN A 14 -23.85 48.95 -30.19
CA ASN A 14 -24.44 50.05 -30.93
C ASN A 14 -25.19 51.06 -30.03
N GLN A 15 -24.54 51.44 -28.93
CA GLN A 15 -25.08 52.32 -27.88
C GLN A 15 -24.26 53.61 -27.74
N VAL A 16 -23.80 54.16 -28.85
CA VAL A 16 -23.16 55.49 -28.89
C VAL A 16 -24.14 56.54 -28.38
N ASP A 17 -23.67 57.38 -27.47
CA ASP A 17 -24.48 58.47 -26.90
C ASP A 17 -24.72 59.63 -27.95
N GLU A 18 -25.55 60.62 -27.55
CA GLU A 18 -25.85 61.78 -28.39
C GLU A 18 -24.61 62.59 -28.82
N LYS A 19 -23.49 62.43 -28.07
CA LYS A 19 -22.19 63.10 -28.36
C LYS A 19 -21.29 62.23 -29.24
N GLY A 20 -21.75 61.07 -29.64
CA GLY A 20 -21.00 60.11 -30.45
C GLY A 20 -19.95 59.32 -29.66
N VAL A 21 -20.05 59.25 -28.32
CA VAL A 21 -19.14 58.52 -27.44
C VAL A 21 -19.59 57.08 -27.27
N GLY A 22 -18.70 56.14 -27.60
CA GLY A 22 -18.92 54.71 -27.44
C GLY A 22 -17.83 54.04 -26.61
N LYS A 23 -18.07 52.80 -26.21
CA LYS A 23 -17.14 51.96 -25.44
C LYS A 23 -16.16 51.26 -26.37
N VAL A 24 -14.88 51.27 -25.98
CA VAL A 24 -13.84 50.45 -26.59
C VAL A 24 -13.63 49.25 -25.70
N GLU A 25 -13.90 48.07 -26.24
CA GLU A 25 -13.84 46.79 -25.51
C GLU A 25 -12.86 45.85 -26.19
N ILE A 26 -12.07 45.15 -25.38
CA ILE A 26 -11.35 43.97 -25.83
C ILE A 26 -12.25 42.77 -25.66
N VAL A 27 -12.42 42.00 -26.72
CA VAL A 27 -13.18 40.78 -26.76
C VAL A 27 -12.21 39.59 -26.76
N VAL A 28 -12.15 38.87 -25.67
CA VAL A 28 -11.37 37.63 -25.54
C VAL A 28 -12.27 36.44 -25.76
N ARG A 29 -12.00 35.63 -26.79
CA ARG A 29 -12.71 34.40 -27.11
C ARG A 29 -11.95 33.20 -26.61
N LEU A 30 -12.43 32.57 -25.54
CA LEU A 30 -11.84 31.41 -24.90
C LEU A 30 -12.30 30.09 -25.56
N SER A 31 -13.59 30.02 -25.95
CA SER A 31 -14.15 28.89 -26.68
C SER A 31 -15.26 29.33 -27.64
N ARG A 32 -15.99 28.39 -28.27
CA ARG A 32 -17.13 28.70 -29.10
C ARG A 32 -18.27 29.41 -28.35
N THR A 33 -18.41 29.10 -27.06
CA THR A 33 -19.47 29.62 -26.17
C THR A 33 -18.97 30.57 -25.11
N ALA A 34 -17.69 30.52 -24.75
CA ALA A 34 -17.10 31.35 -23.71
C ALA A 34 -16.34 32.57 -24.29
N LYS A 35 -16.81 33.75 -23.93
CA LYS A 35 -16.15 35.02 -24.28
C LYS A 35 -16.19 35.99 -23.11
N LYS A 36 -15.15 36.82 -22.98
CA LYS A 36 -15.06 37.90 -22.01
C LYS A 36 -14.88 39.22 -22.72
N ASN A 37 -15.65 40.25 -22.34
CA ASN A 37 -15.52 41.60 -22.81
C ASN A 37 -14.92 42.45 -21.70
N ILE A 38 -13.92 43.25 -22.04
CA ILE A 38 -13.20 44.09 -21.10
C ILE A 38 -13.18 45.50 -21.67
N GLN A 39 -13.83 46.43 -20.99
CA GLN A 39 -13.82 47.84 -21.39
C GLN A 39 -12.45 48.44 -21.03
N ILE A 40 -11.76 49.04 -22.01
CA ILE A 40 -10.45 49.67 -21.85
C ILE A 40 -10.51 51.20 -21.97
N ALA A 41 -11.48 51.72 -22.70
CA ALA A 41 -11.64 53.16 -22.88
C ALA A 41 -13.08 53.53 -23.30
N THR A 42 -13.38 54.79 -23.26
CA THR A 42 -14.53 55.41 -23.93
C THR A 42 -14.03 56.53 -24.81
N MET A 43 -14.48 56.61 -26.03
CA MET A 43 -14.07 57.66 -26.97
C MET A 43 -15.10 57.89 -28.04
N THR A 44 -14.98 58.98 -28.77
CA THR A 44 -15.85 59.30 -29.92
C THR A 44 -15.46 58.45 -31.12
N THR A 45 -16.39 58.28 -32.06
CA THR A 45 -16.14 57.59 -33.35
C THR A 45 -14.96 58.18 -34.13
N LYS A 46 -14.78 59.51 -34.06
CA LYS A 46 -13.66 60.19 -34.71
C LYS A 46 -12.29 59.91 -34.03
N GLU A 47 -12.27 59.85 -32.70
CA GLU A 47 -11.11 59.46 -31.95
C GLU A 47 -10.75 57.99 -32.17
N TRP A 48 -11.74 57.12 -32.18
CA TRP A 48 -11.52 55.70 -32.45
C TRP A 48 -10.83 55.46 -33.81
N ALA A 49 -11.26 56.16 -34.84
CA ALA A 49 -10.64 56.02 -36.17
C ALA A 49 -9.15 56.35 -36.16
N LYS A 50 -8.71 57.26 -35.26
CA LYS A 50 -7.31 57.67 -35.09
C LYS A 50 -6.54 56.80 -34.11
N GLU A 51 -7.20 56.31 -33.07
CA GLU A 51 -6.56 55.65 -31.91
C GLU A 51 -6.52 54.10 -32.02
N LYS A 52 -7.36 53.45 -32.86
CA LYS A 52 -7.49 51.99 -32.94
C LYS A 52 -6.20 51.21 -33.14
N ASN A 53 -5.17 51.80 -33.72
CA ASN A 53 -3.89 51.16 -33.97
C ASN A 53 -2.77 51.77 -33.11
N LYS A 54 -3.08 52.50 -32.05
CA LYS A 54 -2.09 53.09 -31.17
C LYS A 54 -1.41 52.02 -30.28
N PRO A 55 -0.11 52.26 -29.92
CA PRO A 55 0.66 51.28 -29.18
C PRO A 55 0.00 50.76 -27.88
N TYR A 56 -0.73 51.62 -27.16
CA TYR A 56 -1.34 51.25 -25.89
C TYR A 56 -2.51 50.25 -26.09
N ILE A 57 -3.31 50.40 -27.19
CA ILE A 57 -4.38 49.46 -27.52
C ILE A 57 -3.78 48.12 -27.98
N LEU A 58 -2.73 48.17 -28.78
CA LEU A 58 -2.02 46.97 -29.24
C LEU A 58 -1.35 46.24 -28.07
N ALA A 59 -0.80 46.98 -27.12
CA ALA A 59 -0.20 46.39 -25.91
C ALA A 59 -1.24 45.64 -25.03
N GLU A 60 -2.45 46.20 -24.88
CA GLU A 60 -3.50 45.50 -24.15
C GLU A 60 -3.98 44.24 -24.89
N ILE A 61 -4.10 44.27 -26.23
CA ILE A 61 -4.42 43.07 -27.03
C ILE A 61 -3.34 42.02 -26.83
N GLU A 62 -2.06 42.39 -26.89
CA GLU A 62 -0.94 41.49 -26.72
C GLU A 62 -0.90 40.92 -25.29
N ARG A 63 -1.19 41.74 -24.27
CA ARG A 63 -1.26 41.29 -22.86
C ARG A 63 -2.28 40.19 -22.67
N TYR A 64 -3.50 40.38 -23.15
CA TYR A 64 -4.55 39.34 -23.02
C TYR A 64 -4.32 38.12 -23.91
N GLN A 65 -3.66 38.32 -25.08
CA GLN A 65 -3.29 37.20 -25.95
C GLN A 65 -2.24 36.29 -25.26
N LYS A 66 -1.25 36.87 -24.60
CA LYS A 66 -0.24 36.11 -23.82
C LYS A 66 -0.88 35.30 -22.71
N ILE A 67 -1.92 35.80 -22.04
CA ILE A 67 -2.66 35.06 -21.02
C ILE A 67 -3.37 33.87 -21.64
N VAL A 68 -4.08 34.07 -22.78
CA VAL A 68 -4.76 32.99 -23.49
C VAL A 68 -3.77 31.94 -23.98
N ASP A 69 -2.64 32.36 -24.54
CA ASP A 69 -1.59 31.44 -25.01
C ASP A 69 -0.95 30.64 -23.84
N ALA A 70 -0.80 31.27 -22.67
CA ALA A 70 -0.32 30.60 -21.46
C ALA A 70 -1.32 29.53 -20.98
N MET A 71 -2.60 29.87 -20.88
CA MET A 71 -3.67 28.91 -20.52
C MET A 71 -3.70 27.71 -21.48
N GLU A 72 -3.60 27.95 -22.80
CA GLU A 72 -3.51 26.87 -23.80
C GLU A 72 -2.27 25.98 -23.58
N THR A 73 -1.11 26.61 -23.31
CA THR A 73 0.18 25.92 -23.14
C THR A 73 0.21 25.04 -21.90
N PHE A 74 -0.39 25.50 -20.80
CA PHE A 74 -0.50 24.75 -19.55
C PHE A 74 -1.71 23.79 -19.50
N GLY A 75 -2.50 23.73 -20.56
CA GLY A 75 -3.65 22.82 -20.64
C GLY A 75 -4.82 23.23 -19.73
N GLU A 76 -4.88 24.49 -19.33
CA GLU A 76 -5.97 24.98 -18.48
C GLU A 76 -7.30 25.02 -19.22
N GLU A 77 -8.40 24.78 -18.52
CA GLU A 77 -9.73 24.86 -19.08
C GLU A 77 -10.05 26.31 -19.52
N MET A 78 -10.39 26.50 -20.80
CA MET A 78 -10.63 27.80 -21.42
C MET A 78 -11.98 28.40 -21.01
N THR A 79 -12.12 28.72 -19.72
CA THR A 79 -13.32 29.31 -19.11
C THR A 79 -13.12 30.80 -18.78
N VAL A 80 -14.23 31.53 -18.68
CA VAL A 80 -14.20 32.94 -18.23
C VAL A 80 -13.71 33.04 -16.78
N VAL A 81 -13.94 32.03 -15.97
CA VAL A 81 -13.54 31.99 -14.57
C VAL A 81 -12.03 31.92 -14.45
N ASN A 82 -11.39 30.96 -15.14
CA ASN A 82 -9.93 30.80 -15.13
C ASN A 82 -9.24 32.02 -15.74
N PHE A 83 -9.76 32.55 -16.86
CA PHE A 83 -9.22 33.77 -17.45
C PHE A 83 -9.32 34.98 -16.50
N ASN A 84 -10.44 35.14 -15.77
CA ASN A 84 -10.59 36.22 -14.79
C ASN A 84 -9.58 36.13 -13.66
N ALA A 85 -9.19 34.91 -13.24
CA ALA A 85 -8.13 34.71 -12.25
C ALA A 85 -6.79 35.28 -12.72
N HIS A 86 -6.39 35.00 -13.96
CA HIS A 86 -5.15 35.50 -14.53
C HIS A 86 -5.09 37.03 -14.67
N ILE A 87 -6.23 37.71 -14.80
CA ILE A 87 -6.30 39.17 -14.86
C ILE A 87 -6.60 39.85 -13.52
N GLY A 88 -6.59 39.05 -12.40
CA GLY A 88 -6.80 39.60 -11.05
C GLY A 88 -8.25 40.01 -10.76
N ILE A 89 -9.23 39.63 -11.58
CA ILE A 89 -10.67 39.86 -11.33
C ILE A 89 -11.22 38.67 -10.55
N THR A 90 -11.09 38.72 -9.23
CA THR A 90 -11.63 37.72 -8.32
C THR A 90 -12.99 38.14 -7.80
N GLY A 91 -14.06 37.74 -8.47
CA GLY A 91 -15.43 37.95 -7.98
C GLY A 91 -15.80 36.92 -6.90
N LYS A 92 -16.86 37.22 -6.10
CA LYS A 92 -17.41 36.29 -5.06
C LYS A 92 -17.67 34.87 -5.58
N ALA A 93 -18.08 34.72 -6.86
CA ALA A 93 -18.29 33.41 -7.50
C ALA A 93 -17.00 32.64 -7.74
N TYR A 94 -15.90 33.34 -8.02
CA TYR A 94 -14.57 32.73 -8.17
C TYR A 94 -14.00 32.30 -6.80
N GLN A 95 -14.10 33.20 -5.80
CA GLN A 95 -13.68 32.85 -4.42
C GLN A 95 -14.44 31.64 -3.87
N LYS A 96 -15.73 31.53 -4.20
CA LYS A 96 -16.52 30.33 -3.84
C LYS A 96 -16.07 29.08 -4.58
N LYS A 97 -15.70 29.20 -5.86
CA LYS A 97 -15.24 28.05 -6.66
C LYS A 97 -13.82 27.62 -6.27
N VAL A 98 -12.91 28.58 -6.00
CA VAL A 98 -11.58 28.30 -5.47
C VAL A 98 -11.69 27.64 -4.11
N LYS A 99 -12.59 28.13 -3.24
CA LYS A 99 -12.83 27.52 -1.93
C LYS A 99 -13.45 26.13 -2.04
N GLU A 100 -14.35 25.89 -3.01
CA GLU A 100 -14.91 24.57 -3.30
C GLU A 100 -13.87 23.63 -3.96
N GLU A 101 -12.88 24.15 -4.67
CA GLU A 101 -11.75 23.40 -5.25
C GLU A 101 -10.68 23.15 -4.19
N GLU A 102 -10.35 24.13 -3.33
CA GLU A 102 -9.49 23.96 -2.16
C GLU A 102 -10.11 23.02 -1.12
N ASP A 103 -11.41 23.11 -0.84
CA ASP A 103 -12.15 22.18 -0.01
C ASP A 103 -12.21 20.77 -0.64
N LYS A 104 -12.16 20.65 -1.97
CA LYS A 104 -12.01 19.37 -2.68
C LYS A 104 -10.57 18.86 -2.66
N GLU A 105 -9.57 19.71 -2.79
CA GLU A 105 -8.14 19.33 -2.67
C GLU A 105 -7.78 19.03 -1.20
N GLU A 106 -8.30 19.76 -0.21
CA GLU A 106 -8.17 19.43 1.20
C GLU A 106 -8.91 18.12 1.56
N ASN A 107 -10.02 17.82 0.89
CA ASN A 107 -10.75 16.54 1.02
C ASN A 107 -10.18 15.42 0.11
N THR A 108 -9.22 15.71 -0.75
CA THR A 108 -8.40 14.73 -1.49
C THR A 108 -7.11 14.36 -0.75
N LEU A 109 -7.06 14.46 0.58
CA LEU A 109 -6.03 13.73 1.33
C LEU A 109 -6.08 12.29 0.83
N SER A 110 -5.01 11.86 0.17
CA SER A 110 -4.94 10.55 -0.43
C SER A 110 -5.03 9.49 0.67
N PHE A 111 -6.08 8.67 0.64
CA PHE A 111 -6.20 7.53 1.55
C PHE A 111 -5.01 6.57 1.39
N LEU A 112 -4.46 6.47 0.18
CA LEU A 112 -3.27 5.68 -0.09
C LEU A 112 -2.02 6.24 0.61
N ASP A 113 -1.85 7.56 0.63
CA ASP A 113 -0.73 8.21 1.32
C ASP A 113 -0.90 8.09 2.84
N PHE A 114 -2.08 8.33 3.37
CA PHE A 114 -2.42 8.06 4.77
C PHE A 114 -2.07 6.61 5.16
N MET A 115 -2.46 5.64 4.34
CA MET A 115 -2.13 4.23 4.58
C MET A 115 -0.63 3.98 4.53
N ARG A 116 0.10 4.59 3.57
CA ARG A 116 1.55 4.50 3.43
C ARG A 116 2.27 5.04 4.66
N ASP A 117 1.90 6.23 5.12
CA ASP A 117 2.50 6.90 6.26
C ASP A 117 2.25 6.15 7.57
N ASN A 118 1.03 5.64 7.75
CA ASN A 118 0.70 4.77 8.87
C ASN A 118 1.52 3.48 8.90
N ILE A 119 1.83 2.91 7.73
CA ILE A 119 2.68 1.73 7.63
C ILE A 119 4.14 2.09 7.92
N ALA A 120 4.62 3.23 7.41
CA ALA A 120 5.99 3.69 7.58
C ALA A 120 6.31 4.01 9.06
N THR A 121 5.43 4.74 9.73
CA THR A 121 5.62 5.21 11.11
C THR A 121 5.29 4.17 12.18
N ALA A 122 4.59 3.08 11.83
CA ALA A 122 4.19 2.06 12.79
C ALA A 122 5.39 1.34 13.41
N LYS A 123 5.37 1.19 14.75
CA LYS A 123 6.33 0.34 15.49
C LYS A 123 5.98 -1.13 15.33
N ILE A 124 6.25 -1.70 14.16
CA ILE A 124 5.96 -3.08 13.80
C ILE A 124 7.22 -3.76 13.22
N ARG A 125 7.24 -5.10 13.24
CA ARG A 125 8.33 -5.87 12.63
C ARG A 125 8.32 -5.70 11.11
N GLU A 126 9.50 -5.79 10.49
CA GLU A 126 9.67 -5.63 9.06
C GLU A 126 8.84 -6.64 8.24
N SER A 127 8.70 -7.88 8.69
CA SER A 127 7.83 -8.87 8.06
C SER A 127 6.35 -8.45 8.05
N THR A 128 5.88 -7.80 9.13
CA THR A 128 4.51 -7.26 9.22
C THR A 128 4.37 -6.03 8.33
N ARG A 129 5.39 -5.17 8.28
CA ARG A 129 5.45 -4.01 7.38
C ARG A 129 5.34 -4.45 5.93
N SER A 130 6.14 -5.43 5.52
CA SER A 130 6.11 -6.00 4.17
C SER A 130 4.73 -6.54 3.79
N GLN A 131 4.05 -7.27 4.69
CA GLN A 131 2.68 -7.73 4.44
C GLN A 131 1.68 -6.59 4.26
N LYS A 132 1.79 -5.52 5.03
CA LYS A 132 0.93 -4.34 4.89
C LYS A 132 1.20 -3.61 3.58
N LEU A 133 2.47 -3.49 3.15
CA LEU A 133 2.84 -2.92 1.86
C LEU A 133 2.29 -3.72 0.67
N VAL A 134 2.25 -5.06 0.77
CA VAL A 134 1.58 -5.90 -0.24
C VAL A 134 0.09 -5.56 -0.35
N SER A 135 -0.58 -5.30 0.77
CA SER A 135 -1.99 -4.89 0.76
C SER A 135 -2.19 -3.50 0.15
N LEU A 136 -1.30 -2.56 0.46
CA LEU A 136 -1.30 -1.22 -0.14
C LEU A 136 -1.09 -1.31 -1.66
N LYS A 137 -0.10 -2.10 -2.10
CA LYS A 137 0.18 -2.31 -3.53
C LYS A 137 -1.05 -2.87 -4.27
N ALA A 138 -1.74 -3.86 -3.69
CA ALA A 138 -2.94 -4.41 -4.29
C ALA A 138 -4.08 -3.36 -4.39
N LEU A 139 -4.19 -2.46 -3.42
CA LEU A 139 -5.17 -1.37 -3.45
C LEU A 139 -4.82 -0.34 -4.54
N MET A 140 -3.54 -0.02 -4.71
CA MET A 140 -3.05 0.84 -5.79
C MET A 140 -3.29 0.22 -7.18
N GLU A 141 -3.06 -1.10 -7.33
CA GLU A 141 -3.34 -1.84 -8.57
C GLU A 141 -4.85 -1.88 -8.90
N TYR A 142 -5.70 -1.89 -7.88
CA TYR A 142 -7.14 -1.82 -8.06
C TYR A 142 -7.60 -0.45 -8.57
N GLY A 143 -6.99 0.66 -8.13
CA GLY A 143 -7.13 2.01 -8.68
C GLY A 143 -8.49 2.68 -8.51
N LYS A 144 -9.37 2.20 -7.59
CA LYS A 144 -10.69 2.80 -7.34
C LYS A 144 -10.89 3.26 -5.89
N ILE A 145 -9.87 3.16 -5.06
CA ILE A 145 -9.86 3.64 -3.68
C ILE A 145 -8.57 4.42 -3.51
N GLU A 146 -8.58 5.69 -3.87
CA GLU A 146 -7.43 6.57 -3.82
C GLU A 146 -7.59 7.66 -2.76
N SER A 147 -8.77 8.24 -2.65
CA SER A 147 -9.14 9.27 -1.68
C SER A 147 -10.00 8.72 -0.54
N PHE A 148 -10.18 9.49 0.54
CA PHE A 148 -11.11 9.12 1.61
C PHE A 148 -12.56 9.04 1.16
N ALA A 149 -12.96 9.84 0.16
CA ALA A 149 -14.30 9.79 -0.42
C ALA A 149 -14.59 8.45 -1.12
N ASP A 150 -13.55 7.76 -1.60
CA ASP A 150 -13.67 6.46 -2.27
C ASP A 150 -13.81 5.29 -1.27
N VAL A 151 -13.57 5.53 0.03
CA VAL A 151 -13.65 4.51 1.08
C VAL A 151 -15.11 4.21 1.41
N THR A 152 -15.80 3.58 0.48
CA THR A 152 -17.23 3.24 0.58
C THR A 152 -17.45 1.74 0.70
N VAL A 153 -18.62 1.36 1.24
CA VAL A 153 -19.07 -0.05 1.30
C VAL A 153 -19.07 -0.70 -0.09
N GLN A 154 -19.47 0.05 -1.11
CA GLN A 154 -19.53 -0.45 -2.48
C GLN A 154 -18.15 -0.71 -3.05
N ASN A 155 -17.22 0.25 -2.95
CA ASN A 155 -15.87 0.10 -3.47
C ASN A 155 -15.10 -1.03 -2.76
N ILE A 156 -15.32 -1.23 -1.46
CA ILE A 156 -14.71 -2.34 -0.72
C ILE A 156 -15.27 -3.69 -1.19
N ARG A 157 -16.57 -3.80 -1.49
CA ARG A 157 -17.15 -5.03 -2.07
C ARG A 157 -16.62 -5.30 -3.48
N GLU A 158 -16.43 -4.25 -4.28
CA GLU A 158 -15.83 -4.38 -5.61
C GLU A 158 -14.35 -4.77 -5.53
N PHE A 159 -13.61 -4.27 -4.54
CA PHE A 159 -12.25 -4.69 -4.26
C PHE A 159 -12.17 -6.18 -3.89
N ASP A 160 -13.10 -6.69 -3.06
CA ASP A 160 -13.17 -8.13 -2.76
C ASP A 160 -13.38 -8.96 -4.04
N LYS A 161 -14.30 -8.53 -4.92
CA LYS A 161 -14.53 -9.19 -6.23
C LYS A 161 -13.28 -9.16 -7.10
N TRP A 162 -12.57 -8.02 -7.13
CA TRP A 162 -11.33 -7.88 -7.88
C TRP A 162 -10.23 -8.80 -7.34
N LEU A 163 -10.08 -8.92 -6.01
CA LEU A 163 -9.14 -9.83 -5.39
C LEU A 163 -9.42 -11.31 -5.73
N ARG A 164 -10.68 -11.66 -6.01
CA ARG A 164 -11.13 -13.02 -6.35
C ARG A 164 -11.10 -13.34 -7.84
N LYS A 165 -10.97 -12.34 -8.69
CA LYS A 165 -11.18 -12.45 -10.15
C LYS A 165 -10.38 -13.59 -10.79
N ASP A 166 -9.12 -13.78 -10.39
CA ASP A 166 -8.23 -14.74 -11.01
C ASP A 166 -8.26 -16.14 -10.34
N GLY A 167 -9.02 -16.32 -9.27
CA GLY A 167 -9.08 -17.57 -8.50
C GLY A 167 -7.77 -18.01 -7.83
N ILE A 168 -6.70 -17.20 -7.95
CA ILE A 168 -5.35 -17.54 -7.48
C ILE A 168 -5.23 -17.36 -5.96
N ARG A 169 -5.92 -16.37 -5.39
CA ARG A 169 -5.83 -16.02 -3.98
C ARG A 169 -6.79 -16.85 -3.15
N SER A 170 -6.29 -17.50 -2.10
CA SER A 170 -7.15 -18.19 -1.12
C SER A 170 -7.96 -17.19 -0.29
N ASP A 171 -9.11 -17.63 0.26
CA ASP A 171 -9.92 -16.79 1.18
C ASP A 171 -9.11 -16.26 2.37
N VAL A 172 -8.16 -17.05 2.90
CA VAL A 172 -7.26 -16.63 3.97
C VAL A 172 -6.37 -15.46 3.52
N CYS A 173 -5.85 -15.53 2.29
CA CYS A 173 -5.05 -14.46 1.71
C CYS A 173 -5.91 -13.19 1.53
N ILE A 174 -7.10 -13.32 0.94
CA ILE A 174 -8.04 -12.21 0.73
C ILE A 174 -8.44 -11.58 2.07
N ASN A 175 -8.73 -12.40 3.08
CA ASN A 175 -9.03 -11.90 4.42
C ASN A 175 -7.88 -11.07 5.03
N ASN A 176 -6.61 -11.38 4.73
CA ASN A 176 -5.48 -10.56 5.19
C ASN A 176 -5.44 -9.17 4.52
N TYR A 177 -5.81 -9.06 3.22
CA TYR A 177 -5.98 -7.75 2.57
C TYR A 177 -7.06 -6.94 3.29
N HIS A 178 -8.24 -7.52 3.50
CA HIS A 178 -9.33 -6.86 4.22
C HIS A 178 -8.98 -6.50 5.66
N LYS A 179 -8.25 -7.37 6.36
CA LYS A 179 -7.79 -7.08 7.73
C LYS A 179 -6.89 -5.84 7.79
N ASN A 180 -5.99 -5.70 6.83
CA ASN A 180 -5.10 -4.55 6.75
C ASN A 180 -5.88 -3.28 6.36
N LEU A 181 -6.75 -3.37 5.36
CA LEU A 181 -7.60 -2.25 4.93
C LEU A 181 -8.52 -1.79 6.06
N LYS A 182 -9.22 -2.72 6.73
CA LYS A 182 -10.08 -2.43 7.89
C LYS A 182 -9.35 -1.70 9.02
N LEU A 183 -8.09 -2.03 9.25
CA LEU A 183 -7.29 -1.31 10.25
C LEU A 183 -7.12 0.17 9.86
N GLN A 184 -6.92 0.45 8.58
CA GLN A 184 -6.71 1.82 8.09
C GLN A 184 -8.02 2.62 8.04
N THR A 185 -9.12 1.99 7.59
CA THR A 185 -10.44 2.66 7.61
C THR A 185 -10.88 3.01 9.03
N ARG A 186 -10.63 2.11 9.99
CA ARG A 186 -10.91 2.38 11.40
C ARG A 186 -10.08 3.54 11.94
N LYS A 187 -8.79 3.63 11.59
CA LYS A 187 -7.94 4.75 11.97
C LYS A 187 -8.43 6.05 11.34
N ALA A 188 -8.76 6.04 10.05
CA ALA A 188 -9.31 7.19 9.36
C ALA A 188 -10.61 7.69 10.02
N CYS A 189 -11.48 6.78 10.47
CA CYS A 189 -12.68 7.13 11.21
C CYS A 189 -12.36 7.74 12.58
N GLN A 190 -11.36 7.20 13.29
CA GLN A 190 -10.92 7.73 14.59
C GLN A 190 -10.31 9.13 14.49
N GLU A 191 -9.67 9.43 13.36
CA GLU A 191 -9.07 10.73 13.06
C GLU A 191 -10.08 11.71 12.41
N GLY A 192 -11.34 11.29 12.20
CA GLY A 192 -12.40 12.13 11.63
C GLY A 192 -12.29 12.36 10.13
N LEU A 193 -11.43 11.59 9.41
CA LEU A 193 -11.23 11.70 7.98
C LEU A 193 -12.32 10.98 7.16
N ILE A 194 -13.06 10.08 7.79
CA ILE A 194 -14.30 9.47 7.28
C ILE A 194 -15.34 9.41 8.39
N ASP A 195 -16.61 9.59 8.09
CA ASP A 195 -17.68 9.63 9.06
C ASP A 195 -17.96 8.28 9.74
N LYS A 196 -17.87 7.19 8.96
CA LYS A 196 -18.19 5.83 9.42
C LYS A 196 -17.24 4.81 8.83
N ASP A 197 -16.83 3.82 9.63
CA ASP A 197 -16.04 2.69 9.13
C ASP A 197 -16.91 1.78 8.25
N PRO A 198 -16.66 1.67 6.94
CA PRO A 198 -17.46 0.82 6.04
C PRO A 198 -17.49 -0.65 6.47
N TYR A 199 -16.48 -1.12 7.19
CA TYR A 199 -16.39 -2.50 7.70
C TYR A 199 -17.34 -2.81 8.86
N GLU A 200 -18.05 -1.83 9.41
CA GLU A 200 -19.15 -2.09 10.36
C GLU A 200 -20.31 -2.77 9.65
N LEU A 201 -20.54 -2.46 8.37
CA LEU A 201 -21.64 -2.95 7.55
C LEU A 201 -21.26 -4.16 6.68
N ILE A 202 -19.98 -4.58 6.68
CA ILE A 202 -19.49 -5.65 5.81
C ILE A 202 -18.71 -6.68 6.62
N LYS A 203 -18.96 -7.95 6.32
CA LYS A 203 -18.16 -9.08 6.83
C LYS A 203 -17.74 -9.95 5.66
N PHE A 204 -16.46 -10.28 5.58
CA PHE A 204 -15.91 -11.20 4.59
C PHE A 204 -15.54 -12.54 5.25
N PRO A 205 -15.62 -13.66 4.50
CA PRO A 205 -15.21 -14.98 4.99
C PRO A 205 -13.74 -14.96 5.39
N ARG A 206 -13.41 -15.54 6.55
CA ARG A 206 -12.02 -15.66 6.99
C ARG A 206 -11.23 -16.70 6.22
N GLY A 207 -11.93 -17.62 5.57
CA GLY A 207 -11.35 -18.83 5.01
C GLY A 207 -10.91 -19.83 6.08
N LYS A 208 -10.70 -21.07 5.66
CA LYS A 208 -10.14 -22.11 6.51
C LYS A 208 -8.68 -22.30 6.16
N CYS A 209 -7.79 -22.22 7.15
CA CYS A 209 -6.40 -22.62 6.96
C CYS A 209 -6.36 -24.12 6.70
N LYS A 210 -5.51 -24.53 5.74
CA LYS A 210 -5.22 -25.96 5.56
C LYS A 210 -4.61 -26.49 6.86
N GLU A 211 -5.14 -27.60 7.37
CA GLU A 211 -4.59 -28.28 8.52
C GLU A 211 -3.16 -28.73 8.20
N ARG A 212 -2.24 -28.36 9.06
CA ARG A 212 -0.84 -28.78 8.94
C ARG A 212 -0.66 -30.00 9.82
N ARG A 213 -0.29 -31.12 9.20
CA ARG A 213 -0.02 -32.36 9.93
C ARG A 213 1.48 -32.46 10.19
N PRO A 214 1.92 -32.48 11.46
CA PRO A 214 3.32 -32.68 11.79
C PRO A 214 3.80 -34.08 11.35
N LEU A 215 5.12 -34.27 11.31
CA LEU A 215 5.70 -35.59 11.12
C LEU A 215 5.57 -36.39 12.42
N ASN A 216 5.20 -37.65 12.29
CA ASN A 216 5.22 -38.59 13.39
C ASN A 216 6.65 -39.14 13.61
N GLU A 217 6.86 -39.89 14.71
CA GLU A 217 8.16 -40.45 15.08
C GLU A 217 8.79 -41.31 13.97
N THR A 218 7.98 -42.18 13.38
CA THR A 218 8.45 -43.07 12.30
C THR A 218 8.91 -42.26 11.08
N GLU A 219 8.17 -41.23 10.73
CA GLU A 219 8.51 -40.34 9.61
C GLU A 219 9.77 -39.50 9.92
N LEU A 220 9.90 -39.00 11.16
CA LEU A 220 11.12 -38.29 11.61
C LEU A 220 12.34 -39.20 11.60
N LYS A 221 12.19 -40.44 12.05
CA LYS A 221 13.27 -41.44 12.02
C LYS A 221 13.67 -41.74 10.56
N LYS A 222 12.71 -41.99 9.68
CA LYS A 222 12.95 -42.21 8.25
C LYS A 222 13.68 -40.99 7.63
N MET A 223 13.25 -39.79 7.93
CA MET A 223 13.90 -38.56 7.46
C MET A 223 15.35 -38.45 7.96
N ARG A 224 15.61 -38.76 9.23
CA ARG A 224 16.93 -38.69 9.85
C ARG A 224 17.91 -39.67 9.21
N GLU A 225 17.47 -40.87 8.88
CA GLU A 225 18.29 -41.96 8.32
C GLU A 225 18.49 -41.85 6.80
N MET A 226 17.77 -40.93 6.13
CA MET A 226 17.84 -40.78 4.69
C MET A 226 19.22 -40.29 4.22
N LYS A 227 19.80 -40.96 3.23
CA LYS A 227 21.03 -40.52 2.56
C LYS A 227 20.71 -39.40 1.61
N LEU A 228 21.26 -38.21 1.87
CA LEU A 228 21.03 -36.98 1.13
C LEU A 228 22.35 -36.32 0.75
N PRO A 229 22.42 -35.58 -0.36
CA PRO A 229 23.54 -34.67 -0.64
C PRO A 229 23.74 -33.71 0.51
N GLU A 230 24.98 -33.26 0.72
CA GLU A 230 25.36 -32.45 1.87
C GLU A 230 24.46 -31.21 2.08
N ARG A 231 24.14 -30.50 1.01
CA ARG A 231 23.29 -29.32 1.05
C ARG A 231 21.89 -29.62 1.60
N GLU A 232 21.29 -30.73 1.18
CA GLU A 232 19.96 -31.16 1.60
C GLU A 232 20.03 -31.73 3.03
N ALA A 233 21.09 -32.49 3.36
CA ALA A 233 21.32 -33.04 4.67
C ALA A 233 21.42 -31.95 5.75
N ARG A 234 22.06 -30.81 5.44
CA ARG A 234 22.12 -29.67 6.37
C ARG A 234 20.73 -29.14 6.76
N ILE A 235 19.80 -29.11 5.82
CA ILE A 235 18.44 -28.60 6.06
C ILE A 235 17.60 -29.65 6.78
N ARG A 236 17.72 -30.90 6.39
CA ARG A 236 17.14 -32.02 7.14
C ARG A 236 17.55 -31.99 8.61
N ASP A 237 18.83 -31.85 8.87
CA ASP A 237 19.40 -31.85 10.23
C ASP A 237 18.90 -30.64 11.03
N LEU A 238 18.82 -29.45 10.40
CA LEU A 238 18.23 -28.28 11.03
C LEU A 238 16.74 -28.49 11.36
N PHE A 239 15.99 -29.14 10.48
CA PHE A 239 14.59 -29.52 10.73
C PHE A 239 14.46 -30.54 11.89
N ILE A 240 15.32 -31.55 11.92
CA ILE A 240 15.38 -32.55 13.01
C ILE A 240 15.68 -31.86 14.34
N PHE A 241 16.69 -30.98 14.38
CA PHE A 241 16.97 -30.18 15.57
C PHE A 241 15.73 -29.43 16.06
N ALA A 242 15.06 -28.70 15.15
CA ALA A 242 13.85 -27.95 15.50
C ALA A 242 12.69 -28.87 15.94
N ALA A 243 12.56 -30.05 15.33
CA ALA A 243 11.52 -31.02 15.70
C ALA A 243 11.70 -31.59 17.10
N TYR A 244 12.95 -31.79 17.56
CA TYR A 244 13.25 -32.35 18.87
C TYR A 244 13.55 -31.31 19.96
N THR A 245 13.53 -30.00 19.63
CA THR A 245 13.63 -28.91 20.59
C THR A 245 12.39 -28.02 20.65
N GLY A 246 11.47 -28.16 19.68
CA GLY A 246 10.26 -27.30 19.56
C GLY A 246 10.58 -25.86 19.16
N LEU A 247 11.80 -25.55 18.74
CA LEU A 247 12.17 -24.21 18.30
C LEU A 247 11.51 -23.84 16.97
N ALA A 248 11.03 -22.64 16.85
CA ALA A 248 10.58 -22.10 15.57
C ALA A 248 11.78 -21.79 14.66
N PHE A 249 11.55 -21.68 13.34
CA PHE A 249 12.61 -21.40 12.39
C PHE A 249 13.48 -20.19 12.78
N CYS A 250 12.84 -19.06 13.15
CA CYS A 250 13.58 -17.86 13.54
C CYS A 250 14.45 -18.11 14.79
N ASP A 251 13.93 -18.87 15.76
CA ASP A 251 14.65 -19.17 17.00
C ASP A 251 15.83 -20.12 16.73
N THR A 252 15.72 -21.07 15.76
CA THR A 252 16.87 -21.91 15.35
C THR A 252 17.93 -21.12 14.59
N GLN A 253 17.56 -20.07 13.88
CA GLN A 253 18.51 -19.20 13.19
C GLN A 253 19.25 -18.27 14.14
N ASP A 254 18.70 -17.97 15.31
CA ASP A 254 19.29 -17.13 16.34
C ASP A 254 19.98 -17.93 17.45
N PHE A 255 19.78 -19.24 17.43
CA PHE A 255 20.31 -20.13 18.46
C PHE A 255 21.84 -20.11 18.55
N ASP A 256 22.36 -19.88 19.77
CA ASP A 256 23.75 -20.02 20.15
C ASP A 256 23.85 -20.95 21.38
N PHE A 257 24.52 -22.11 21.18
CA PHE A 257 24.65 -23.11 22.22
C PHE A 257 25.33 -22.55 23.48
N ARG A 258 26.30 -21.66 23.34
CA ARG A 258 27.12 -21.17 24.48
C ARG A 258 26.36 -20.24 25.41
N THR A 259 25.47 -19.44 24.84
CA THR A 259 24.74 -18.39 25.57
C THR A 259 23.30 -18.76 25.92
N MET A 260 22.76 -19.75 25.24
CA MET A 260 21.34 -20.15 25.38
C MET A 260 21.14 -21.53 25.99
N THR A 261 22.17 -22.19 26.46
CA THR A 261 22.01 -23.52 27.09
C THR A 261 22.55 -23.56 28.49
N GLU A 262 21.85 -24.34 29.35
CA GLU A 262 22.20 -24.69 30.70
C GLU A 262 22.26 -26.20 30.82
N GLN A 263 23.29 -26.73 31.53
CA GLN A 263 23.39 -28.16 31.82
C GLN A 263 22.78 -28.44 33.20
N ILE A 264 21.78 -29.32 33.21
CA ILE A 264 21.18 -29.81 34.47
C ILE A 264 21.25 -31.33 34.46
N GLY A 265 22.08 -31.88 35.37
CA GLY A 265 22.41 -33.31 35.38
C GLY A 265 23.10 -33.72 34.07
N ASP A 266 22.62 -34.77 33.44
CA ASP A 266 23.15 -35.29 32.17
C ASP A 266 22.55 -34.63 30.92
N LEU A 267 21.58 -33.72 31.08
CA LEU A 267 20.86 -33.09 29.98
C LEU A 267 21.23 -31.61 29.84
N TYR A 268 21.23 -31.14 28.60
CA TYR A 268 21.28 -29.73 28.27
C TYR A 268 19.87 -29.22 28.02
N TYR A 269 19.58 -28.03 28.53
CA TYR A 269 18.33 -27.32 28.32
C TYR A 269 18.58 -26.03 27.56
N ILE A 270 17.67 -25.68 26.65
CA ILE A 270 17.68 -24.39 26.00
C ILE A 270 16.82 -23.45 26.84
N ASP A 271 17.44 -22.41 27.39
CA ASP A 271 16.76 -21.26 28.01
C ASP A 271 16.75 -20.09 27.07
N GLY A 272 15.57 -19.61 26.77
CA GLY A 272 15.43 -18.51 25.78
C GLY A 272 14.07 -17.90 25.76
N SER A 273 13.91 -16.90 24.90
CA SER A 273 12.62 -16.27 24.62
C SER A 273 12.29 -16.33 23.14
N ARG A 274 11.00 -16.56 22.83
CA ARG A 274 10.50 -16.56 21.45
C ARG A 274 10.72 -15.22 20.79
N LEU A 275 11.50 -15.16 19.73
CA LEU A 275 11.70 -13.92 18.97
C LEU A 275 10.39 -13.27 18.52
N LYS A 276 9.36 -14.06 18.22
CA LYS A 276 8.08 -13.55 17.72
C LYS A 276 7.19 -12.95 18.81
N THR A 277 7.17 -13.51 20.01
CA THR A 277 6.19 -13.17 21.06
C THR A 277 6.82 -12.70 22.37
N GLY A 278 8.14 -12.84 22.53
CA GLY A 278 8.84 -12.56 23.79
C GLY A 278 8.53 -13.59 24.90
N THR A 279 7.81 -14.67 24.60
CA THR A 279 7.47 -15.70 25.58
C THR A 279 8.71 -16.52 25.90
N ASN A 280 9.06 -16.62 27.16
CA ASN A 280 10.14 -17.48 27.62
C ASN A 280 9.81 -18.96 27.43
N PHE A 281 10.81 -19.76 27.14
CA PHE A 281 10.72 -21.20 27.05
C PHE A 281 11.97 -21.85 27.65
N PHE A 282 11.75 -23.00 28.24
CA PHE A 282 12.81 -23.84 28.78
C PHE A 282 12.54 -25.25 28.27
N THR A 283 13.47 -25.82 27.46
CA THR A 283 13.21 -27.08 26.77
C THR A 283 14.47 -27.94 26.73
N PRO A 284 14.37 -29.28 27.00
CA PRO A 284 15.55 -30.15 26.95
C PRO A 284 16.03 -30.37 25.51
N ILE A 285 17.32 -30.54 25.35
CA ILE A 285 17.92 -30.97 24.08
C ILE A 285 17.94 -32.51 24.09
N LEU A 286 16.97 -33.08 23.41
CA LEU A 286 16.84 -34.52 23.28
C LEU A 286 18.00 -35.11 22.44
N PRO A 287 18.33 -36.44 22.60
CA PRO A 287 19.46 -37.07 21.94
C PRO A 287 19.59 -36.81 20.44
N PRO A 288 18.52 -36.88 19.62
CA PRO A 288 18.64 -36.62 18.18
C PRO A 288 19.01 -35.15 17.87
N ALA A 289 18.57 -34.19 18.69
CA ALA A 289 18.97 -32.79 18.54
C ALA A 289 20.42 -32.56 18.95
N MET A 290 20.88 -33.25 20.00
CA MET A 290 22.28 -33.20 20.45
C MET A 290 23.25 -33.82 19.42
N GLU A 291 22.85 -34.90 18.72
CA GLU A 291 23.61 -35.47 17.60
C GLU A 291 23.82 -34.45 16.49
N VAL A 292 22.76 -33.69 16.14
CA VAL A 292 22.86 -32.61 15.16
C VAL A 292 23.86 -31.53 15.64
N LEU A 293 23.76 -31.08 16.89
CA LEU A 293 24.69 -30.08 17.42
C LEU A 293 26.16 -30.56 17.37
N LYS A 294 26.41 -31.78 17.79
CA LYS A 294 27.76 -32.39 17.73
C LYS A 294 28.29 -32.46 16.29
N LYS A 295 27.42 -32.85 15.32
CA LYS A 295 27.77 -32.93 13.90
C LYS A 295 28.22 -31.57 13.33
N TYR A 296 27.65 -30.48 13.79
CA TYR A 296 27.92 -29.11 13.30
C TYR A 296 28.82 -28.31 14.29
N ASN A 297 29.53 -28.98 15.17
CA ASN A 297 30.40 -28.34 16.17
C ASN A 297 29.64 -27.24 16.96
N PHE A 298 28.42 -27.54 17.38
CA PHE A 298 27.51 -26.66 18.11
C PHE A 298 27.14 -25.34 17.39
N LYS A 299 27.28 -25.29 16.04
CA LYS A 299 26.91 -24.16 15.23
C LYS A 299 25.93 -24.61 14.13
N LEU A 300 24.64 -24.29 14.29
CA LEU A 300 23.62 -24.68 13.34
C LEU A 300 23.79 -23.98 11.98
N PRO A 301 23.42 -24.65 10.86
CA PRO A 301 23.43 -24.06 9.54
C PRO A 301 22.51 -22.83 9.44
N LYS A 302 22.98 -21.75 8.82
CA LYS A 302 22.18 -20.54 8.56
C LYS A 302 21.64 -20.59 7.13
N ILE A 303 20.33 -20.36 6.99
CA ILE A 303 19.64 -20.39 5.69
C ILE A 303 18.36 -19.54 5.75
N SER A 304 17.89 -19.04 4.60
CA SER A 304 16.58 -18.39 4.54
C SER A 304 15.44 -19.42 4.66
N ASN A 305 14.32 -19.00 5.28
CA ASN A 305 13.15 -19.87 5.47
C ASN A 305 12.59 -20.40 4.12
N GLN A 306 12.61 -19.59 3.08
CA GLN A 306 12.15 -20.01 1.76
C GLN A 306 13.00 -21.16 1.22
N LYS A 307 14.33 -20.99 1.18
CA LYS A 307 15.25 -22.06 0.72
C LYS A 307 15.15 -23.33 1.56
N ALA A 308 14.95 -23.20 2.88
CA ALA A 308 14.72 -24.35 3.75
C ALA A 308 13.46 -25.10 3.35
N ASN A 309 12.34 -24.41 3.12
CA ASN A 309 11.08 -25.03 2.71
C ASN A 309 11.16 -25.65 1.31
N ASP A 310 11.86 -25.05 0.35
CA ASP A 310 12.08 -25.60 -0.98
C ASP A 310 12.80 -26.95 -0.90
N ILE A 311 13.83 -27.05 -0.07
CA ILE A 311 14.56 -28.30 0.15
C ILE A 311 13.72 -29.34 0.93
N LEU A 312 12.95 -28.90 1.95
CA LEU A 312 12.05 -29.78 2.68
C LEU A 312 10.99 -30.39 1.76
N HIS A 313 10.48 -29.63 0.81
CA HIS A 313 9.55 -30.15 -0.19
C HIS A 313 10.18 -31.24 -1.08
N MET A 314 11.44 -31.06 -1.49
CA MET A 314 12.15 -32.13 -2.22
C MET A 314 12.35 -33.38 -1.38
N ILE A 315 12.65 -33.24 -0.08
CA ILE A 315 12.77 -34.36 0.85
C ILE A 315 11.44 -35.07 1.05
N GLU A 316 10.34 -34.31 1.21
CA GLU A 316 8.96 -34.81 1.28
C GLU A 316 8.63 -35.74 0.10
N VAL A 317 8.89 -35.27 -1.13
CA VAL A 317 8.66 -36.03 -2.35
C VAL A 317 9.47 -37.34 -2.36
N ARG A 318 10.74 -37.29 -1.97
CA ARG A 318 11.58 -38.49 -1.88
C ARG A 318 11.15 -39.47 -0.78
N MET A 319 10.54 -38.97 0.27
CA MET A 319 9.95 -39.80 1.32
C MET A 319 8.64 -40.46 0.92
N GLY A 320 8.00 -39.96 -0.15
CA GLY A 320 6.66 -40.37 -0.58
C GLY A 320 5.54 -39.94 0.40
N LEU A 321 5.68 -38.79 1.04
CA LEU A 321 4.70 -38.25 1.97
C LEU A 321 3.55 -37.56 1.21
N ASN A 322 2.31 -37.86 1.59
CA ASN A 322 1.11 -37.23 1.03
C ASN A 322 0.67 -36.00 1.84
N LYS A 323 1.62 -35.27 2.42
CA LYS A 323 1.37 -34.06 3.21
C LYS A 323 2.51 -33.09 3.06
N PRO A 324 2.23 -31.78 2.93
CA PRO A 324 3.29 -30.78 2.75
C PRO A 324 4.13 -30.66 4.02
N VAL A 325 5.46 -30.81 3.88
CA VAL A 325 6.42 -30.60 4.95
C VAL A 325 7.03 -29.21 4.80
N THR A 326 6.76 -28.36 5.78
CA THR A 326 7.37 -27.05 5.90
C THR A 326 8.11 -26.95 7.23
N PHE A 327 9.04 -26.01 7.34
CA PHE A 327 9.80 -25.86 8.60
C PHE A 327 8.89 -25.61 9.82
N HIS A 328 7.72 -24.98 9.60
CA HIS A 328 6.75 -24.79 10.67
C HIS A 328 6.18 -26.09 11.24
N CYS A 329 6.19 -27.20 10.47
CA CYS A 329 5.74 -28.50 10.96
C CYS A 329 6.66 -29.08 12.04
N SER A 330 7.94 -28.66 12.10
CA SER A 330 8.89 -29.14 13.11
C SER A 330 8.44 -28.81 14.54
N SER A 331 8.03 -27.58 14.80
CA SER A 331 7.61 -27.14 16.14
C SER A 331 6.33 -27.82 16.67
N HIS A 332 5.53 -28.43 15.75
CA HIS A 332 4.34 -29.20 16.13
C HIS A 332 4.62 -30.70 16.33
N SER A 333 5.78 -31.19 15.89
CA SER A 333 6.14 -32.59 16.03
C SER A 333 6.42 -32.97 17.50
N ILE A 334 6.97 -32.06 18.32
CA ILE A 334 7.17 -32.25 19.76
C ILE A 334 5.88 -32.40 20.56
N SER A 335 4.81 -31.70 20.17
CA SER A 335 3.53 -31.81 20.90
C SER A 335 2.89 -33.20 20.78
N SER A 336 3.33 -34.01 19.82
CA SER A 336 2.97 -35.43 19.76
C SER A 336 3.86 -36.33 20.64
N PHE A 337 5.00 -35.83 21.11
CA PHE A 337 5.80 -36.39 22.18
C PHE A 337 5.33 -35.84 23.53
N THR A 338 4.06 -36.02 23.90
CA THR A 338 3.73 -36.01 25.31
C THR A 338 4.57 -37.12 25.91
N LEU A 339 5.65 -36.72 26.54
CA LEU A 339 6.33 -37.53 27.52
C LEU A 339 5.21 -38.14 28.39
N SER A 340 4.89 -39.39 28.20
CA SER A 340 4.21 -40.13 29.22
C SER A 340 5.15 -39.98 30.40
N THR A 341 4.72 -39.30 31.43
CA THR A 341 5.44 -39.13 32.70
C THR A 341 5.82 -40.48 33.35
N SER A 342 5.47 -41.59 32.75
CA SER A 342 5.88 -42.93 33.06
C SER A 342 7.26 -43.32 32.61
N ASP A 343 7.90 -42.62 31.64
CA ASP A 343 9.22 -42.98 31.14
C ASP A 343 10.39 -42.16 31.81
N LEU A 344 10.03 -41.25 32.71
CA LEU A 344 11.01 -40.49 33.53
C LEU A 344 11.11 -40.96 34.95
N GLN A 345 10.44 -42.07 35.34
CA GLN A 345 10.49 -42.66 36.69
C GLN A 345 11.10 -44.05 36.75
N ASN A 346 11.90 -44.46 35.73
CA ASN A 346 12.70 -45.68 35.83
C ASN A 346 14.19 -45.36 35.61
#